data_f7c21952454049ea5741f14061196f84
#
_entry.id   f7c21952454049ea5741f14061196f84
#
_cell.length_a   1.000
_cell.length_b   1.000
_cell.length_c   1.000
_cell.angle_alpha   90.00
_cell.angle_beta   90.00
_cell.angle_gamma   90.00
#
_symmetry.space_group_name_H-M   'P 1'
#
loop_
_entity.id
_entity.type
_entity.pdbx_description
1 polymer ?
#
loop_
_entity_poly.entity_id
_entity_poly.type
_entity_poly.pdbx_seq_one_letter_code
_entity_poly.pdbx_strand_id
1 'polypeptide(L)'
;MTVRLRGAGLTVRVGEGRTILDDASIEIHGGEIHALVGPNGAGKSTLFGVLAGDVTAQAGTVEIDDQPIAQVKPRLLARERAVLLQENTVTFPFSAEQVVRMGRTPWARTPAADDDDELVAAAMAQTEVTALKARAVPSLSGGERARVALARVIAQSTGILLLDEPTAALDLKHHEDVMRLIRGRADAGIAVAIVLHDLNAALAHADRVTLLSDGRVAATGTAAEVLTAARIEQVYGQAVDVFPHPTTGVPLVVARR
;
A
#
# COMPACT_ATOMS: atom_id res chain seq x y z
N MET A 1 -13.80 4.16 -14.51
CA MET A 1 -12.78 4.47 -13.49
C MET A 1 -11.53 4.92 -14.22
N THR A 2 -10.83 5.92 -13.69
CA THR A 2 -9.66 6.51 -14.36
C THR A 2 -8.39 5.90 -13.76
N VAL A 3 -7.42 5.53 -14.62
CA VAL A 3 -6.09 5.11 -14.17
C VAL A 3 -5.39 6.32 -13.55
N ARG A 4 -4.93 6.19 -12.30
CA ARG A 4 -4.22 7.24 -11.57
C ARG A 4 -2.71 6.97 -11.48
N LEU A 5 -2.33 5.69 -11.43
CA LEU A 5 -0.93 5.27 -11.39
C LEU A 5 -0.76 4.06 -12.30
N ARG A 6 0.19 4.13 -13.24
CA ARG A 6 0.49 3.05 -14.19
C ARG A 6 1.98 2.72 -14.13
N GLY A 7 2.30 1.45 -14.02
CA GLY A 7 3.62 0.89 -14.31
C GLY A 7 3.53 0.04 -15.57
N ALA A 8 4.36 0.30 -16.57
CA ALA A 8 4.33 -0.41 -17.84
C ALA A 8 5.72 -0.98 -18.19
N GLY A 9 5.80 -2.31 -18.39
CA GLY A 9 7.01 -3.00 -18.84
C GLY A 9 8.20 -2.90 -17.89
N LEU A 10 7.93 -2.87 -16.58
CA LEU A 10 8.94 -2.58 -15.55
C LEU A 10 9.93 -3.74 -15.41
N THR A 11 11.21 -3.45 -15.61
CA THR A 11 12.31 -4.40 -15.40
C THR A 11 13.30 -3.84 -14.39
N VAL A 12 13.60 -4.63 -13.35
CA VAL A 12 14.58 -4.28 -12.32
C VAL A 12 15.58 -5.39 -12.16
N ARG A 13 16.87 -5.02 -12.25
CA ARG A 13 18.02 -5.91 -12.03
C ARG A 13 18.89 -5.38 -10.91
N VAL A 14 19.45 -6.27 -10.11
CA VAL A 14 20.32 -5.93 -8.98
C VAL A 14 21.62 -6.75 -9.03
N GLY A 15 22.70 -6.20 -8.48
CA GLY A 15 24.01 -6.87 -8.42
C GLY A 15 24.51 -7.29 -9.80
N GLU A 16 25.05 -8.52 -9.91
CA GLU A 16 25.62 -9.07 -11.14
C GLU A 16 24.57 -9.52 -12.18
N GLY A 17 23.41 -8.83 -12.25
CA GLY A 17 22.40 -9.07 -13.28
C GLY A 17 21.22 -9.95 -12.84
N ARG A 18 21.04 -10.20 -11.53
CA ARG A 18 19.84 -10.88 -11.03
C ARG A 18 18.59 -10.03 -11.30
N THR A 19 17.70 -10.56 -12.11
CA THR A 19 16.39 -9.92 -12.40
C THR A 19 15.46 -10.12 -11.23
N ILE A 20 14.93 -9.03 -10.69
CA ILE A 20 13.92 -9.01 -9.61
C ILE A 20 12.53 -8.75 -10.17
N LEU A 21 12.42 -7.87 -11.17
CA LEU A 21 11.21 -7.65 -11.96
C LEU A 21 11.54 -7.86 -13.43
N ASP A 22 10.65 -8.51 -14.16
CA ASP A 22 10.81 -8.85 -15.57
C ASP A 22 9.50 -8.55 -16.30
N ASP A 23 9.48 -7.42 -17.02
CA ASP A 23 8.34 -6.94 -17.82
C ASP A 23 7.02 -6.83 -17.02
N ALA A 24 7.11 -6.37 -15.78
CA ALA A 24 5.94 -6.24 -14.91
C ALA A 24 5.11 -5.00 -15.27
N SER A 25 3.80 -5.17 -15.43
CA SER A 25 2.87 -4.07 -15.70
C SER A 25 1.70 -4.10 -14.74
N ILE A 26 1.26 -2.90 -14.28
CA ILE A 26 0.16 -2.74 -13.33
C ILE A 26 -0.53 -1.40 -13.53
N GLU A 27 -1.84 -1.35 -13.32
CA GLU A 27 -2.64 -0.13 -13.32
C GLU A 27 -3.44 -0.02 -12.03
N ILE A 28 -3.38 1.14 -11.39
CA ILE A 28 -4.12 1.46 -10.16
C ILE A 28 -5.14 2.55 -10.49
N HIS A 29 -6.40 2.27 -10.19
CA HIS A 29 -7.52 3.15 -10.54
C HIS A 29 -7.98 3.96 -9.33
N GLY A 30 -8.50 5.15 -9.60
CA GLY A 30 -9.19 5.96 -8.59
C GLY A 30 -10.47 5.28 -8.12
N GLY A 31 -10.69 5.29 -6.81
CA GLY A 31 -11.86 4.65 -6.20
C GLY A 31 -11.75 3.15 -5.95
N GLU A 32 -10.56 2.56 -6.16
CA GLU A 32 -10.32 1.13 -5.96
C GLU A 32 -9.18 0.85 -4.97
N ILE A 33 -9.30 -0.26 -4.25
CA ILE A 33 -8.20 -0.90 -3.53
C ILE A 33 -7.61 -1.99 -4.43
N HIS A 34 -6.38 -1.79 -4.88
CA HIS A 34 -5.64 -2.76 -5.68
C HIS A 34 -4.60 -3.46 -4.80
N ALA A 35 -4.81 -4.74 -4.52
CA ALA A 35 -3.86 -5.51 -3.71
C ALA A 35 -2.76 -6.13 -4.56
N LEU A 36 -1.53 -6.06 -4.05
CA LEU A 36 -0.36 -6.73 -4.58
C LEU A 36 -0.07 -7.95 -3.70
N VAL A 37 -0.18 -9.14 -4.25
CA VAL A 37 0.04 -10.40 -3.54
C VAL A 37 1.05 -11.27 -4.26
N GLY A 38 1.60 -12.27 -3.58
CA GLY A 38 2.58 -13.22 -4.13
C GLY A 38 3.50 -13.75 -3.03
N PRO A 39 4.24 -14.83 -3.27
CA PRO A 39 5.15 -15.42 -2.30
C PRO A 39 6.29 -14.44 -1.92
N ASN A 40 7.02 -14.79 -0.87
CA ASN A 40 8.21 -14.05 -0.48
C ASN A 40 9.25 -14.13 -1.61
N GLY A 41 9.89 -13.00 -1.93
CA GLY A 41 10.84 -12.91 -3.02
C GLY A 41 10.23 -12.76 -4.42
N ALA A 42 8.91 -12.73 -4.57
CA ALA A 42 8.24 -12.55 -5.87
C ALA A 42 8.45 -11.17 -6.52
N GLY A 43 9.06 -10.20 -5.81
CA GLY A 43 9.32 -8.86 -6.34
C GLY A 43 8.33 -7.79 -5.89
N LYS A 44 7.40 -8.09 -4.97
CA LYS A 44 6.35 -7.15 -4.50
C LYS A 44 6.91 -5.81 -4.02
N SER A 45 7.82 -5.82 -3.04
CA SER A 45 8.40 -4.59 -2.49
C SER A 45 9.24 -3.83 -3.52
N THR A 46 9.84 -4.53 -4.48
CA THR A 46 10.57 -3.90 -5.58
C THR A 46 9.60 -3.19 -6.54
N LEU A 47 8.51 -3.86 -6.96
CA LEU A 47 7.48 -3.25 -7.80
C LEU A 47 6.85 -2.05 -7.07
N PHE A 48 6.56 -2.21 -5.79
CA PHE A 48 6.03 -1.13 -4.97
C PHE A 48 7.00 0.06 -4.88
N GLY A 49 8.29 -0.19 -4.66
CA GLY A 49 9.32 0.85 -4.65
C GLY A 49 9.49 1.55 -6.00
N VAL A 50 9.31 0.82 -7.12
CA VAL A 50 9.32 1.43 -8.48
C VAL A 50 8.11 2.33 -8.66
N LEU A 51 6.90 1.88 -8.29
CA LEU A 51 5.68 2.69 -8.34
C LEU A 51 5.78 3.92 -7.42
N ALA A 52 6.43 3.75 -6.27
CA ALA A 52 6.73 4.85 -5.37
C ALA A 52 7.76 5.84 -5.93
N GLY A 53 8.57 5.46 -6.91
CA GLY A 53 9.67 6.26 -7.44
C GLY A 53 10.94 6.22 -6.58
N ASP A 54 11.01 5.29 -5.63
CA ASP A 54 12.16 5.10 -4.73
C ASP A 54 13.18 4.11 -5.34
N VAL A 55 12.72 3.25 -6.25
CA VAL A 55 13.55 2.31 -7.02
C VAL A 55 13.48 2.67 -8.49
N THR A 56 14.64 2.79 -9.14
CA THR A 56 14.72 3.05 -10.58
C THR A 56 14.68 1.74 -11.36
N ALA A 57 13.68 1.60 -12.27
CA ALA A 57 13.65 0.51 -13.23
C ALA A 57 14.64 0.76 -14.37
N GLN A 58 15.27 -0.30 -14.89
CA GLN A 58 16.16 -0.23 -16.05
C GLN A 58 15.39 -0.22 -17.38
N ALA A 59 14.13 -0.71 -17.38
CA ALA A 59 13.22 -0.60 -18.51
C ALA A 59 11.79 -0.38 -18.02
N GLY A 60 10.95 0.15 -18.90
CA GLY A 60 9.57 0.50 -18.59
C GLY A 60 9.40 1.92 -18.09
N THR A 61 8.17 2.30 -17.81
CA THR A 61 7.80 3.64 -17.33
C THR A 61 6.82 3.55 -16.17
N VAL A 62 6.88 4.54 -15.26
CA VAL A 62 5.83 4.77 -14.26
C VAL A 62 5.21 6.15 -14.51
N GLU A 63 3.90 6.19 -14.55
CA GLU A 63 3.13 7.41 -14.83
C GLU A 63 2.08 7.64 -13.74
N ILE A 64 1.92 8.91 -13.35
CA ILE A 64 0.81 9.40 -12.53
C ILE A 64 0.00 10.35 -13.37
N ASP A 65 -1.31 10.07 -13.55
CA ASP A 65 -2.23 10.87 -14.39
C ASP A 65 -1.62 11.14 -15.77
N ASP A 66 -1.12 10.09 -16.44
CA ASP A 66 -0.45 10.10 -17.75
C ASP A 66 0.85 10.92 -17.81
N GLN A 67 1.42 11.32 -16.67
CA GLN A 67 2.71 12.00 -16.60
C GLN A 67 3.80 11.07 -16.03
N PRO A 68 4.94 10.87 -16.75
CA PRO A 68 6.04 10.07 -16.22
C PRO A 68 6.60 10.66 -14.93
N ILE A 69 6.66 9.85 -13.86
CA ILE A 69 7.12 10.30 -12.53
C ILE A 69 8.58 10.79 -12.56
N ALA A 70 9.39 10.28 -13.47
CA ALA A 70 10.79 10.70 -13.65
C ALA A 70 10.92 12.19 -14.05
N GLN A 71 9.87 12.80 -14.58
CA GLN A 71 9.82 14.20 -14.97
C GLN A 71 9.20 15.10 -13.88
N VAL A 72 8.64 14.50 -12.82
CA VAL A 72 7.98 15.23 -11.74
C VAL A 72 8.99 15.51 -10.62
N LYS A 73 9.08 16.77 -10.18
CA LYS A 73 9.94 17.13 -9.04
C LYS A 73 9.50 16.37 -7.79
N PRO A 74 10.43 15.85 -6.95
CA PRO A 74 10.10 15.03 -5.77
C PRO A 74 9.05 15.64 -4.85
N ARG A 75 9.09 16.96 -4.62
CA ARG A 75 8.10 17.65 -3.79
C ARG A 75 6.69 17.66 -4.41
N LEU A 76 6.58 17.77 -5.73
CA LEU A 76 5.29 17.71 -6.43
C LEU A 76 4.77 16.27 -6.42
N LEU A 77 5.64 15.30 -6.70
CA LEU A 77 5.31 13.88 -6.61
C LEU A 77 4.77 13.52 -5.21
N ALA A 78 5.37 14.07 -4.14
CA ALA A 78 4.89 13.87 -2.77
C ALA A 78 3.55 14.57 -2.46
N ARG A 79 2.99 15.39 -3.36
CA ARG A 79 1.63 15.92 -3.24
C ARG A 79 0.60 15.07 -3.99
N GLU A 80 1.05 14.26 -4.93
CA GLU A 80 0.19 13.36 -5.70
C GLU A 80 0.02 12.01 -5.00
N ARG A 81 1.08 11.49 -4.36
CA ARG A 81 1.09 10.20 -3.69
C ARG A 81 1.68 10.24 -2.29
N ALA A 82 1.10 9.47 -1.38
CA ALA A 82 1.68 9.18 -0.06
C ALA A 82 2.10 7.71 0.03
N VAL A 83 3.22 7.44 0.71
CA VAL A 83 3.82 6.10 0.79
C VAL A 83 3.99 5.69 2.25
N LEU A 84 3.46 4.52 2.59
CA LEU A 84 3.77 3.79 3.81
C LEU A 84 4.70 2.63 3.45
N LEU A 85 5.92 2.66 3.94
CA LEU A 85 6.88 1.56 3.79
C LEU A 85 6.72 0.55 4.93
N GLN A 86 7.11 -0.70 4.69
CA GLN A 86 7.09 -1.78 5.68
C GLN A 86 7.94 -1.43 6.93
N GLU A 87 9.14 -0.87 6.72
CA GLU A 87 10.00 -0.39 7.79
C GLU A 87 9.83 1.12 8.00
N ASN A 88 9.18 1.51 9.09
CA ASN A 88 9.01 2.90 9.52
C ASN A 88 9.79 3.16 10.81
N THR A 89 11.12 3.04 10.76
CA THR A 89 11.97 3.23 11.93
C THR A 89 12.19 4.73 12.16
N VAL A 90 11.58 5.28 13.22
CA VAL A 90 11.85 6.62 13.73
C VAL A 90 12.82 6.49 14.91
N THR A 91 14.10 6.80 14.68
CA THR A 91 15.16 6.64 15.71
C THR A 91 15.21 7.83 16.68
N PHE A 92 14.77 8.99 16.26
CA PHE A 92 14.77 10.20 17.11
C PHE A 92 13.51 10.28 17.97
N PRO A 93 13.58 10.89 19.18
CA PRO A 93 12.48 10.95 20.14
C PRO A 93 11.40 11.99 19.76
N PHE A 94 10.99 12.03 18.48
CA PHE A 94 9.85 12.83 18.07
C PHE A 94 8.56 12.32 18.71
N SER A 95 7.66 13.22 19.06
CA SER A 95 6.31 12.83 19.50
C SER A 95 5.49 12.29 18.34
N ALA A 96 4.44 11.51 18.65
CA ALA A 96 3.53 10.98 17.64
C ALA A 96 2.94 12.11 16.78
N GLU A 97 2.51 13.22 17.38
CA GLU A 97 2.00 14.38 16.63
C GLU A 97 3.04 14.98 15.69
N GLN A 98 4.30 15.11 16.12
CA GLN A 98 5.38 15.62 15.26
C GLN A 98 5.60 14.70 14.06
N VAL A 99 5.57 13.38 14.26
CA VAL A 99 5.71 12.41 13.16
C VAL A 99 4.53 12.49 12.18
N VAL A 100 3.30 12.60 12.68
CA VAL A 100 2.12 12.76 11.81
C VAL A 100 2.22 14.08 11.01
N ARG A 101 2.63 15.17 11.65
CA ARG A 101 2.83 16.48 11.00
C ARG A 101 3.90 16.45 9.90
N MET A 102 4.89 15.57 9.96
CA MET A 102 5.85 15.39 8.86
C MET A 102 5.17 15.00 7.54
N GLY A 103 4.00 14.38 7.57
CA GLY A 103 3.18 14.12 6.38
C GLY A 103 2.80 15.41 5.64
N ARG A 104 2.73 16.55 6.32
CA ARG A 104 2.38 17.84 5.73
C ARG A 104 3.56 18.59 5.11
N THR A 105 4.79 18.09 5.26
CA THR A 105 6.02 18.72 4.72
C THR A 105 5.93 19.07 3.22
N PRO A 106 5.35 18.26 2.31
CA PRO A 106 5.22 18.63 0.91
C PRO A 106 4.40 19.89 0.66
N TRP A 107 3.47 20.20 1.55
CA TRP A 107 2.55 21.35 1.46
C TRP A 107 3.10 22.63 2.08
N ALA A 108 4.22 22.59 2.80
CA ALA A 108 4.82 23.75 3.44
C ALA A 108 4.99 24.90 2.43
N ARG A 109 4.66 26.13 2.84
CA ARG A 109 4.69 27.34 2.01
C ARG A 109 3.71 27.31 0.82
N THR A 110 2.59 26.63 0.95
CA THR A 110 1.45 26.68 0.04
C THR A 110 0.20 27.05 0.83
N PRO A 111 -0.89 27.52 0.20
CA PRO A 111 -2.15 27.77 0.90
C PRO A 111 -2.71 26.54 1.62
N ALA A 112 -2.46 25.34 1.11
CA ALA A 112 -2.88 24.09 1.76
C ALA A 112 -2.18 23.81 3.11
N ALA A 113 -1.17 24.59 3.51
CA ALA A 113 -0.55 24.49 4.82
C ALA A 113 -1.44 25.12 5.92
N ASP A 114 -2.39 25.95 5.55
CA ASP A 114 -3.32 26.58 6.52
C ASP A 114 -4.23 25.52 7.19
N ASP A 115 -4.46 24.39 6.52
CA ASP A 115 -5.27 23.27 7.03
C ASP A 115 -4.45 22.23 7.81
N ASP A 116 -3.14 22.42 8.01
CA ASP A 116 -2.25 21.39 8.56
C ASP A 116 -2.67 20.92 9.97
N ASP A 117 -3.10 21.82 10.85
CA ASP A 117 -3.52 21.47 12.21
C ASP A 117 -4.77 20.60 12.20
N GLU A 118 -5.75 20.92 11.36
CA GLU A 118 -6.99 20.15 11.21
C GLU A 118 -6.72 18.78 10.62
N LEU A 119 -5.94 18.71 9.53
CA LEU A 119 -5.61 17.46 8.84
C LEU A 119 -4.78 16.51 9.72
N VAL A 120 -3.84 17.03 10.51
CA VAL A 120 -3.07 16.25 11.48
C VAL A 120 -3.98 15.71 12.58
N ALA A 121 -4.84 16.53 13.16
CA ALA A 121 -5.78 16.10 14.20
C ALA A 121 -6.77 15.05 13.68
N ALA A 122 -7.33 15.26 12.49
CA ALA A 122 -8.23 14.32 11.84
C ALA A 122 -7.55 12.97 11.53
N ALA A 123 -6.33 12.97 11.00
CA ALA A 123 -5.58 11.76 10.74
C ALA A 123 -5.28 10.97 12.03
N MET A 124 -4.90 11.66 13.10
CA MET A 124 -4.67 11.05 14.41
C MET A 124 -5.95 10.42 15.01
N ALA A 125 -7.08 11.09 14.84
CA ALA A 125 -8.36 10.57 15.30
C ALA A 125 -8.78 9.32 14.51
N GLN A 126 -8.67 9.35 13.18
CA GLN A 126 -9.03 8.25 12.28
C GLN A 126 -8.19 6.98 12.48
N THR A 127 -6.97 7.12 12.98
CA THR A 127 -6.06 5.99 13.28
C THR A 127 -6.00 5.64 14.78
N GLU A 128 -6.89 6.24 15.59
CA GLU A 128 -6.98 6.01 17.04
C GLU A 128 -5.65 6.26 17.80
N VAL A 129 -4.90 7.31 17.42
CA VAL A 129 -3.62 7.67 18.08
C VAL A 129 -3.64 9.02 18.77
N THR A 130 -4.79 9.68 18.89
CA THR A 130 -4.91 11.01 19.53
C THR A 130 -4.39 11.01 20.97
N ALA A 131 -4.67 9.96 21.75
CA ALA A 131 -4.18 9.81 23.12
C ALA A 131 -2.63 9.68 23.21
N LEU A 132 -1.98 9.36 22.11
CA LEU A 132 -0.53 9.15 22.02
C LEU A 132 0.22 10.41 21.58
N LYS A 133 -0.46 11.53 21.28
CA LYS A 133 0.11 12.68 20.58
C LYS A 133 1.42 13.21 21.20
N ALA A 134 1.53 13.24 22.52
CA ALA A 134 2.70 13.72 23.24
C ALA A 134 3.77 12.65 23.50
N ARG A 135 3.46 11.36 23.26
CA ARG A 135 4.40 10.26 23.52
C ARG A 135 5.47 10.20 22.45
N ALA A 136 6.71 9.93 22.86
CA ALA A 136 7.82 9.71 21.93
C ALA A 136 7.62 8.40 21.16
N VAL A 137 7.73 8.45 19.83
CA VAL A 137 7.49 7.28 18.95
C VAL A 137 8.33 6.06 19.32
N PRO A 138 9.61 6.16 19.72
CA PRO A 138 10.38 5.00 20.17
C PRO A 138 9.80 4.29 21.40
N SER A 139 8.97 4.97 22.23
CA SER A 139 8.33 4.38 23.42
C SER A 139 6.99 3.65 23.13
N LEU A 140 6.52 3.72 21.88
CA LEU A 140 5.26 3.11 21.46
C LEU A 140 5.43 1.61 21.19
N SER A 141 4.34 0.85 21.33
CA SER A 141 4.28 -0.55 20.87
C SER A 141 4.37 -0.62 19.33
N GLY A 142 4.60 -1.81 18.78
CA GLY A 142 4.65 -2.02 17.33
C GLY A 142 3.37 -1.56 16.62
N GLY A 143 2.21 -1.95 17.14
CA GLY A 143 0.91 -1.55 16.59
C GLY A 143 0.63 -0.05 16.74
N GLU A 144 0.99 0.57 17.87
CA GLU A 144 0.88 2.03 18.04
C GLU A 144 1.77 2.78 17.02
N ARG A 145 3.01 2.31 16.81
CA ARG A 145 3.91 2.88 15.79
C ARG A 145 3.35 2.75 14.38
N ALA A 146 2.80 1.58 14.03
CA ALA A 146 2.19 1.34 12.73
C ALA A 146 1.02 2.31 12.47
N ARG A 147 0.14 2.52 13.47
CA ARG A 147 -0.96 3.47 13.35
C ARG A 147 -0.51 4.93 13.27
N VAL A 148 0.55 5.32 13.99
CA VAL A 148 1.16 6.66 13.86
C VAL A 148 1.77 6.86 12.47
N ALA A 149 2.43 5.84 11.91
CA ALA A 149 2.97 5.89 10.55
C ALA A 149 1.85 6.01 9.51
N LEU A 150 0.75 5.26 9.69
CA LEU A 150 -0.44 5.39 8.83
C LEU A 150 -1.08 6.79 8.96
N ALA A 151 -1.19 7.34 10.19
CA ALA A 151 -1.67 8.71 10.41
C ALA A 151 -0.85 9.74 9.62
N ARG A 152 0.48 9.60 9.60
CA ARG A 152 1.38 10.45 8.80
C ARG A 152 1.03 10.40 7.31
N VAL A 153 0.79 9.20 6.77
CA VAL A 153 0.42 9.00 5.36
C VAL A 153 -0.95 9.61 5.06
N ILE A 154 -1.92 9.40 5.94
CA ILE A 154 -3.28 9.98 5.80
C ILE A 154 -3.25 11.50 5.89
N ALA A 155 -2.48 12.08 6.82
CA ALA A 155 -2.32 13.52 6.96
C ALA A 155 -1.72 14.20 5.72
N GLN A 156 -0.95 13.46 4.90
CA GLN A 156 -0.39 13.99 3.65
C GLN A 156 -1.47 14.42 2.66
N SER A 157 -2.67 13.82 2.71
CA SER A 157 -3.86 14.22 1.93
C SER A 157 -3.60 14.24 0.42
N THR A 158 -3.29 13.08 -0.14
CA THR A 158 -2.96 12.87 -1.56
C THR A 158 -4.03 12.06 -2.28
N GLY A 159 -4.04 12.12 -3.61
CA GLY A 159 -4.96 11.35 -4.47
C GLY A 159 -4.57 9.89 -4.66
N ILE A 160 -3.36 9.49 -4.23
CA ILE A 160 -2.85 8.12 -4.36
C ILE A 160 -2.23 7.70 -3.02
N LEU A 161 -2.60 6.51 -2.53
CA LEU A 161 -2.00 5.86 -1.36
C LEU A 161 -1.26 4.59 -1.78
N LEU A 162 0.01 4.49 -1.42
CA LEU A 162 0.83 3.30 -1.57
C LEU A 162 1.15 2.76 -0.17
N LEU A 163 0.65 1.56 0.15
CA LEU A 163 0.70 1.00 1.51
C LEU A 163 1.38 -0.38 1.49
N ASP A 164 2.60 -0.47 2.02
CA ASP A 164 3.32 -1.74 2.13
C ASP A 164 3.05 -2.38 3.50
N GLU A 165 2.22 -3.43 3.53
CA GLU A 165 1.84 -4.20 4.71
C GLU A 165 1.35 -3.36 5.90
N PRO A 166 0.36 -2.47 5.72
CA PRO A 166 -0.05 -1.51 6.75
C PRO A 166 -0.61 -2.15 8.01
N THR A 167 -0.93 -3.44 7.98
CA THR A 167 -1.60 -4.17 9.07
C THR A 167 -0.74 -5.27 9.72
N ALA A 168 0.50 -5.48 9.28
CA ALA A 168 1.34 -6.61 9.71
C ALA A 168 1.61 -6.66 11.23
N ALA A 169 1.64 -5.51 11.92
CA ALA A 169 1.91 -5.41 13.36
C ALA A 169 0.65 -5.22 14.21
N LEU A 170 -0.55 -5.37 13.63
CA LEU A 170 -1.83 -5.06 14.26
C LEU A 170 -2.56 -6.34 14.70
N ASP A 171 -3.30 -6.25 15.80
CA ASP A 171 -4.28 -7.25 16.17
C ASP A 171 -5.52 -7.19 15.26
N LEU A 172 -6.39 -8.18 15.39
CA LEU A 172 -7.56 -8.34 14.52
C LEU A 172 -8.45 -7.09 14.49
N LYS A 173 -8.72 -6.45 15.65
CA LYS A 173 -9.57 -5.25 15.70
C LYS A 173 -8.94 -4.11 14.91
N HIS A 174 -7.68 -3.80 15.20
CA HIS A 174 -7.00 -2.69 14.56
C HIS A 174 -6.72 -2.97 13.07
N HIS A 175 -6.51 -4.24 12.67
CA HIS A 175 -6.46 -4.64 11.27
C HIS A 175 -7.74 -4.24 10.53
N GLU A 176 -8.90 -4.65 11.06
CA GLU A 176 -10.19 -4.33 10.45
C GLU A 176 -10.48 -2.82 10.44
N ASP A 177 -10.11 -2.09 11.50
CA ASP A 177 -10.28 -0.63 11.57
C ASP A 177 -9.44 0.07 10.48
N VAL A 178 -8.19 -0.36 10.27
CA VAL A 178 -7.31 0.15 9.21
C VAL A 178 -7.87 -0.18 7.82
N MET A 179 -8.31 -1.42 7.57
CA MET A 179 -8.87 -1.80 6.27
C MET A 179 -10.15 -1.03 5.96
N ARG A 180 -11.00 -0.78 6.98
CA ARG A 180 -12.20 0.06 6.85
C ARG A 180 -11.86 1.52 6.56
N LEU A 181 -10.82 2.07 7.21
CA LEU A 181 -10.32 3.41 6.91
C LEU A 181 -9.83 3.52 5.45
N ILE A 182 -9.04 2.53 4.99
CA ILE A 182 -8.53 2.45 3.62
C ILE A 182 -9.69 2.36 2.62
N ARG A 183 -10.72 1.54 2.89
CA ARG A 183 -11.93 1.44 2.06
C ARG A 183 -12.62 2.80 1.95
N GLY A 184 -12.83 3.49 3.06
CA GLY A 184 -13.42 4.83 3.04
C GLY A 184 -12.62 5.84 2.22
N ARG A 185 -11.29 5.69 2.14
CA ARG A 185 -10.45 6.52 1.25
C ARG A 185 -10.67 6.17 -0.21
N ALA A 186 -10.73 4.88 -0.54
CA ALA A 186 -11.05 4.47 -1.91
C ALA A 186 -12.44 4.94 -2.32
N ASP A 187 -13.46 4.77 -1.48
CA ASP A 187 -14.82 5.23 -1.74
C ASP A 187 -14.92 6.76 -1.97
N ALA A 188 -13.98 7.52 -1.39
CA ALA A 188 -13.82 8.95 -1.65
C ALA A 188 -13.06 9.27 -2.95
N GLY A 189 -12.74 8.28 -3.78
CA GLY A 189 -12.10 8.43 -5.09
C GLY A 189 -10.57 8.31 -5.09
N ILE A 190 -9.94 8.06 -3.94
CA ILE A 190 -8.48 7.89 -3.84
C ILE A 190 -8.08 6.55 -4.45
N ALA A 191 -7.00 6.53 -5.22
CA ALA A 191 -6.40 5.31 -5.75
C ALA A 191 -5.53 4.67 -4.67
N VAL A 192 -5.78 3.40 -4.32
CA VAL A 192 -5.03 2.70 -3.28
C VAL A 192 -4.33 1.48 -3.85
N ALA A 193 -3.00 1.42 -3.74
CA ALA A 193 -2.22 0.20 -3.92
C ALA A 193 -1.76 -0.30 -2.55
N ILE A 194 -2.01 -1.57 -2.26
CA ILE A 194 -1.69 -2.18 -0.96
C ILE A 194 -0.98 -3.52 -1.15
N VAL A 195 0.14 -3.72 -0.49
CA VAL A 195 0.78 -5.03 -0.40
C VAL A 195 0.15 -5.80 0.76
N LEU A 196 -0.32 -7.00 0.49
CA LEU A 196 -0.92 -7.91 1.48
C LEU A 196 -0.26 -9.28 1.39
N HIS A 197 0.00 -9.88 2.57
CA HIS A 197 0.44 -11.28 2.67
C HIS A 197 -0.75 -12.23 2.85
N ASP A 198 -1.80 -11.79 3.52
CA ASP A 198 -2.99 -12.57 3.76
C ASP A 198 -3.92 -12.53 2.53
N LEU A 199 -4.08 -13.69 1.87
CA LEU A 199 -4.95 -13.83 0.72
C LEU A 199 -6.42 -13.65 1.09
N ASN A 200 -6.82 -14.00 2.32
CA ASN A 200 -8.19 -13.77 2.79
C ASN A 200 -8.47 -12.28 2.99
N ALA A 201 -7.49 -11.51 3.49
CA ALA A 201 -7.61 -10.06 3.54
C ALA A 201 -7.72 -9.45 2.13
N ALA A 202 -6.95 -9.95 1.15
CA ALA A 202 -7.07 -9.50 -0.23
C ALA A 202 -8.46 -9.82 -0.82
N LEU A 203 -8.99 -11.02 -0.58
CA LEU A 203 -10.34 -11.42 -1.02
C LEU A 203 -11.46 -10.61 -0.36
N ALA A 204 -11.27 -10.20 0.90
CA ALA A 204 -12.30 -9.48 1.65
C ALA A 204 -12.34 -7.98 1.32
N HIS A 205 -11.21 -7.38 0.99
CA HIS A 205 -11.09 -5.93 0.96
C HIS A 205 -10.66 -5.34 -0.38
N ALA A 206 -9.98 -6.11 -1.26
CA ALA A 206 -9.50 -5.59 -2.53
C ALA A 206 -10.53 -5.71 -3.65
N ASP A 207 -10.66 -4.65 -4.46
CA ASP A 207 -11.45 -4.66 -5.68
C ASP A 207 -10.69 -5.38 -6.81
N ARG A 208 -9.39 -5.15 -6.87
CA ARG A 208 -8.48 -5.77 -7.84
C ARG A 208 -7.26 -6.36 -7.14
N VAL A 209 -6.72 -7.38 -7.74
CA VAL A 209 -5.50 -8.07 -7.27
C VAL A 209 -4.53 -8.21 -8.42
N THR A 210 -3.26 -7.93 -8.18
CA THR A 210 -2.15 -8.37 -9.02
C THR A 210 -1.35 -9.42 -8.25
N LEU A 211 -1.27 -10.63 -8.81
CA LEU A 211 -0.49 -11.73 -8.27
C LEU A 211 0.88 -11.75 -8.96
N LEU A 212 1.94 -11.58 -8.18
CA LEU A 212 3.32 -11.71 -8.64
C LEU A 212 3.87 -13.11 -8.36
N SER A 213 4.65 -13.61 -9.32
CA SER A 213 5.50 -14.80 -9.17
C SER A 213 6.80 -14.58 -9.95
N ASP A 214 7.94 -14.85 -9.30
CA ASP A 214 9.27 -14.82 -9.93
C ASP A 214 9.56 -13.53 -10.72
N GLY A 215 9.16 -12.39 -10.17
CA GLY A 215 9.37 -11.07 -10.76
C GLY A 215 8.41 -10.70 -11.90
N ARG A 216 7.43 -11.56 -12.22
CA ARG A 216 6.45 -11.34 -13.28
C ARG A 216 5.03 -11.25 -12.73
N VAL A 217 4.16 -10.58 -13.46
CA VAL A 217 2.72 -10.58 -13.19
C VAL A 217 2.14 -11.90 -13.69
N ALA A 218 1.76 -12.77 -12.75
CA ALA A 218 1.12 -14.06 -13.07
C ALA A 218 -0.36 -13.87 -13.45
N ALA A 219 -1.05 -12.91 -12.80
CA ALA A 219 -2.43 -12.57 -13.12
C ALA A 219 -2.80 -11.20 -12.54
N THR A 220 -3.74 -10.52 -13.19
CA THR A 220 -4.42 -9.31 -12.70
C THR A 220 -5.91 -9.39 -13.00
N GLY A 221 -6.75 -9.00 -12.06
CA GLY A 221 -8.21 -9.02 -12.21
C GLY A 221 -8.89 -8.75 -10.88
N THR A 222 -10.18 -9.10 -10.76
CA THR A 222 -10.86 -9.08 -9.47
C THR A 222 -10.24 -10.11 -8.52
N ALA A 223 -10.36 -9.90 -7.21
CA ALA A 223 -9.76 -10.80 -6.22
C ALA A 223 -10.21 -12.27 -6.44
N ALA A 224 -11.49 -12.50 -6.71
CA ALA A 224 -12.05 -13.84 -6.94
C ALA A 224 -11.57 -14.49 -8.24
N GLU A 225 -11.35 -13.71 -9.32
CA GLU A 225 -10.82 -14.21 -10.59
C GLU A 225 -9.34 -14.59 -10.50
N VAL A 226 -8.58 -13.84 -9.70
CA VAL A 226 -7.13 -14.02 -9.56
C VAL A 226 -6.80 -15.11 -8.55
N LEU A 227 -7.44 -15.13 -7.38
CA LEU A 227 -7.10 -15.99 -6.25
C LEU A 227 -7.90 -17.31 -6.27
N THR A 228 -7.78 -18.05 -7.38
CA THR A 228 -8.36 -19.41 -7.53
C THR A 228 -7.44 -20.47 -6.90
N ALA A 229 -8.02 -21.60 -6.46
CA ALA A 229 -7.25 -22.71 -5.87
C ALA A 229 -6.09 -23.15 -6.76
N ALA A 230 -6.35 -23.37 -8.06
CA ALA A 230 -5.32 -23.80 -9.02
C ALA A 230 -4.17 -22.80 -9.16
N ARG A 231 -4.48 -21.49 -9.21
CA ARG A 231 -3.44 -20.47 -9.36
C ARG A 231 -2.64 -20.26 -8.07
N ILE A 232 -3.31 -20.32 -6.90
CA ILE A 232 -2.62 -20.27 -5.61
C ILE A 232 -1.67 -21.46 -5.48
N GLU A 233 -2.12 -22.68 -5.80
CA GLU A 233 -1.27 -23.86 -5.78
C GLU A 233 -0.08 -23.74 -6.74
N GLN A 234 -0.31 -23.26 -7.96
CA GLN A 234 0.75 -23.02 -8.95
C GLN A 234 1.82 -22.04 -8.46
N VAL A 235 1.40 -20.92 -7.82
CA VAL A 235 2.30 -19.82 -7.46
C VAL A 235 2.93 -20.00 -6.09
N TYR A 236 2.18 -20.53 -5.11
CA TYR A 236 2.66 -20.69 -3.74
C TYR A 236 3.18 -22.12 -3.46
N GLY A 237 2.95 -23.09 -4.36
CA GLY A 237 3.36 -24.49 -4.17
C GLY A 237 2.56 -25.21 -3.08
N GLN A 238 1.42 -24.66 -2.65
CA GLN A 238 0.57 -25.22 -1.60
C GLN A 238 -0.85 -25.43 -2.11
N ALA A 239 -1.32 -26.67 -2.06
CA ALA A 239 -2.71 -26.98 -2.38
C ALA A 239 -3.66 -26.32 -1.36
N VAL A 240 -4.71 -25.69 -1.88
CA VAL A 240 -5.71 -24.99 -1.08
C VAL A 240 -7.12 -25.34 -1.54
N ASP A 241 -8.09 -25.14 -0.64
CA ASP A 241 -9.51 -25.07 -0.97
C ASP A 241 -9.94 -23.60 -0.97
N VAL A 242 -10.75 -23.23 -1.95
CA VAL A 242 -11.38 -21.90 -2.02
C VAL A 242 -12.89 -22.12 -2.01
N PHE A 243 -13.55 -21.60 -0.98
CA PHE A 243 -15.00 -21.76 -0.81
C PHE A 243 -15.62 -20.51 -0.21
N PRO A 244 -16.93 -20.25 -0.42
CA PRO A 244 -17.57 -19.06 0.13
C PRO A 244 -17.67 -19.13 1.65
N HIS A 245 -17.39 -18.00 2.32
CA HIS A 245 -17.67 -17.84 3.76
C HIS A 245 -19.18 -18.03 4.01
N PRO A 246 -19.60 -18.85 4.99
CA PRO A 246 -20.99 -19.27 5.16
C PRO A 246 -21.96 -18.11 5.43
N THR A 247 -21.49 -17.00 5.98
CA THR A 247 -22.32 -15.84 6.32
C THR A 247 -22.21 -14.72 5.30
N THR A 248 -20.99 -14.41 4.83
CA THR A 248 -20.71 -13.24 3.97
C THR A 248 -20.68 -13.56 2.49
N GLY A 249 -20.48 -14.84 2.12
CA GLY A 249 -20.29 -15.26 0.74
C GLY A 249 -18.92 -14.91 0.15
N VAL A 250 -18.09 -14.13 0.85
CA VAL A 250 -16.72 -13.80 0.40
C VAL A 250 -15.89 -15.08 0.32
N PRO A 251 -15.12 -15.32 -0.76
CA PRO A 251 -14.26 -16.49 -0.86
C PRO A 251 -13.22 -16.54 0.27
N LEU A 252 -13.00 -17.76 0.80
CA LEU A 252 -11.97 -18.07 1.79
C LEU A 252 -10.98 -19.06 1.21
N VAL A 253 -9.70 -18.82 1.46
CA VAL A 253 -8.59 -19.69 1.13
C VAL A 253 -8.18 -20.46 2.38
N VAL A 254 -8.20 -21.79 2.31
CA VAL A 254 -7.76 -22.68 3.38
C VAL A 254 -6.76 -23.68 2.85
N ALA A 255 -5.60 -23.79 3.47
CA ALA A 255 -4.57 -24.73 3.07
C ALA A 255 -5.03 -26.19 3.31
N ARG A 256 -4.85 -27.05 2.30
CA ARG A 256 -5.02 -28.51 2.46
C ARG A 256 -3.86 -29.06 3.28
N ARG A 257 -4.20 -29.89 4.25
CA ARG A 257 -3.24 -30.60 5.11
C ARG A 257 -3.08 -32.02 4.67
#